data_5aa25acde3286aff74404efbdd94eb6a
#
_entry.id   5aa25acde3286aff74404efbdd94eb6a
#
_cell.length_a   1.000
_cell.length_b   1.000
_cell.length_c   1.000
_cell.angle_alpha   90.00
_cell.angle_beta   90.00
_cell.angle_gamma   90.00
#
_symmetry.space_group_name_H-M   'P 1'
#
loop_
_entity.id
_entity.type
_entity.pdbx_description
1 polymer ?
#
loop_
_entity_poly.entity_id
_entity_poly.type
_entity_poly.pdbx_seq_one_letter_code
_entity_poly.pdbx_strand_id
1 'polypeptide(L)'
;WTYNHKTDWYAYHPTDADYETMRQAVAQYLDLFRDRQQERVQDGPQMVYICAPLRGDVEKNIEFARQKAQEVFQAGGIPVCPHLMFPPVADVNDPAQDEAVRKMGLLLVESCQQVHVYGSTITEGMRAEIQRAQDRGIHIVSEQERPQRAQPRKRSVQKGSRER
;
A
#
# COMPACT_ATOMS: atom_id res chain seq x y z
N TRP A 1 -31.24 3.99 37.61
CA TRP A 1 -30.24 4.91 38.18
C TRP A 1 -30.69 5.33 39.57
N THR A 2 -29.97 4.95 40.60
CA THR A 2 -30.18 5.41 41.96
C THR A 2 -29.09 6.39 42.33
N TYR A 3 -29.48 7.59 42.75
CA TYR A 3 -28.55 8.62 43.18
C TYR A 3 -28.44 8.59 44.71
N ASN A 4 -27.23 8.40 45.24
CA ASN A 4 -26.99 8.40 46.68
C ASN A 4 -26.23 9.67 47.08
N HIS A 5 -26.90 10.53 47.86
CA HIS A 5 -26.38 11.81 48.31
C HIS A 5 -25.20 11.74 49.31
N LYS A 6 -24.90 10.54 49.85
CA LYS A 6 -23.98 10.48 51.01
C LYS A 6 -22.59 9.95 50.69
N THR A 7 -22.41 9.04 49.73
CA THR A 7 -21.12 8.39 49.51
C THR A 7 -20.79 8.05 48.06
N ASP A 8 -21.80 7.76 47.24
CA ASP A 8 -21.60 7.41 45.83
C ASP A 8 -22.49 8.28 44.96
N TRP A 9 -21.90 8.89 43.99
CA TRP A 9 -22.60 9.73 43.03
C TRP A 9 -23.54 8.91 42.16
N TYR A 10 -23.21 7.62 41.95
CA TYR A 10 -24.02 6.69 41.16
C TYR A 10 -24.00 5.31 41.80
N ALA A 11 -25.17 4.78 42.14
CA ALA A 11 -25.37 3.40 42.56
C ALA A 11 -26.08 2.61 41.46
N TYR A 12 -25.54 2.66 40.25
CA TYR A 12 -25.99 1.79 39.16
C TYR A 12 -25.25 0.46 39.24
N HIS A 13 -26.02 -0.61 39.45
CA HIS A 13 -25.51 -1.97 39.40
C HIS A 13 -26.02 -2.62 38.13
N PRO A 14 -25.20 -2.70 37.05
CA PRO A 14 -25.59 -3.29 35.79
C PRO A 14 -25.92 -4.78 36.01
N THR A 15 -26.98 -5.22 35.37
CA THR A 15 -27.37 -6.64 35.32
C THR A 15 -26.62 -7.34 34.18
N ASP A 16 -26.61 -8.67 34.13
CA ASP A 16 -26.06 -9.45 33.05
C ASP A 16 -26.68 -9.07 31.68
N ALA A 17 -27.98 -8.71 31.68
CA ALA A 17 -28.68 -8.24 30.50
C ALA A 17 -28.15 -6.89 30.01
N ASP A 18 -27.76 -5.97 30.91
CA ASP A 18 -27.16 -4.70 30.56
C ASP A 18 -25.78 -4.90 29.96
N TYR A 19 -24.99 -5.82 30.52
CA TYR A 19 -23.67 -6.17 29.94
C TYR A 19 -23.80 -6.82 28.57
N GLU A 20 -24.80 -7.67 28.34
CA GLU A 20 -25.02 -8.28 27.03
C GLU A 20 -25.47 -7.24 26.00
N THR A 21 -26.36 -6.34 26.37
CA THR A 21 -26.78 -5.22 25.50
C THR A 21 -25.60 -4.33 25.13
N MET A 22 -24.72 -4.01 26.10
CA MET A 22 -23.50 -3.24 25.84
C MET A 22 -22.55 -3.96 24.88
N ARG A 23 -22.34 -5.27 25.09
CA ARG A 23 -21.48 -6.08 24.19
C ARG A 23 -21.99 -6.08 22.76
N GLN A 24 -23.29 -6.25 22.57
CA GLN A 24 -23.92 -6.23 21.25
C GLN A 24 -23.78 -4.86 20.58
N ALA A 25 -23.99 -3.77 21.32
CA ALA A 25 -23.84 -2.42 20.80
C ALA A 25 -22.38 -2.13 20.39
N VAL A 26 -21.41 -2.56 21.20
CA VAL A 26 -19.97 -2.44 20.87
C VAL A 26 -19.61 -3.27 19.65
N ALA A 27 -20.09 -4.51 19.55
CA ALA A 27 -19.84 -5.37 18.41
C ALA A 27 -20.37 -4.74 17.10
N GLN A 28 -21.62 -4.25 17.11
CA GLN A 28 -22.22 -3.54 15.95
C GLN A 28 -21.42 -2.29 15.57
N TYR A 29 -20.98 -1.51 16.56
CA TYR A 29 -20.16 -0.32 16.29
C TYR A 29 -18.82 -0.69 15.63
N LEU A 30 -18.15 -1.75 16.13
CA LEU A 30 -16.89 -2.23 15.57
C LEU A 30 -17.05 -2.75 14.13
N ASP A 31 -18.14 -3.44 13.83
CA ASP A 31 -18.45 -3.91 12.47
C ASP A 31 -18.69 -2.72 11.54
N LEU A 32 -19.51 -1.74 11.92
CA LEU A 32 -19.74 -0.52 11.13
C LEU A 32 -18.46 0.30 10.94
N PHE A 33 -17.56 0.30 11.93
CA PHE A 33 -16.28 0.97 11.80
C PHE A 33 -15.36 0.25 10.84
N ARG A 34 -15.34 -1.09 10.88
CA ARG A 34 -14.58 -1.94 9.97
C ARG A 34 -15.05 -1.77 8.53
N ASP A 35 -16.35 -1.81 8.29
CA ASP A 35 -16.94 -1.64 6.96
C ASP A 35 -16.61 -0.27 6.38
N ARG A 36 -16.73 0.81 7.16
CA ARG A 36 -16.34 2.17 6.73
C ARG A 36 -14.84 2.30 6.42
N GLN A 37 -13.98 1.59 7.15
CA GLN A 37 -12.54 1.59 6.85
C GLN A 37 -12.26 0.83 5.55
N GLN A 38 -12.95 -0.28 5.29
CA GLN A 38 -12.83 -1.05 4.05
C GLN A 38 -13.33 -0.26 2.85
N GLU A 39 -14.48 0.41 2.95
CA GLU A 39 -15.00 1.31 1.90
C GLU A 39 -14.01 2.43 1.57
N ARG A 40 -13.43 3.11 2.59
CA ARG A 40 -12.42 4.16 2.37
C ARG A 40 -11.16 3.67 1.67
N VAL A 41 -10.75 2.43 1.94
CA VAL A 41 -9.58 1.80 1.30
C VAL A 41 -9.90 1.40 -0.14
N GLN A 42 -11.15 1.03 -0.45
CA GLN A 42 -11.57 0.64 -1.81
C GLN A 42 -11.80 1.84 -2.73
N ASP A 43 -12.29 2.97 -2.21
CA ASP A 43 -12.64 4.16 -3.00
C ASP A 43 -11.50 5.19 -3.12
N GLY A 44 -10.45 5.07 -2.30
CA GLY A 44 -9.30 5.96 -2.30
C GLY A 44 -8.14 5.50 -3.19
N PRO A 45 -7.13 6.39 -3.43
CA PRO A 45 -5.89 6.00 -4.06
C PRO A 45 -5.20 4.88 -3.25
N GLN A 46 -4.95 3.74 -3.88
CA GLN A 46 -4.31 2.60 -3.23
C GLN A 46 -2.79 2.75 -3.18
N MET A 47 -2.19 2.40 -2.07
CA MET A 47 -0.73 2.29 -1.95
C MET A 47 -0.28 1.01 -2.67
N VAL A 48 0.62 1.18 -3.63
CA VAL A 48 1.13 0.12 -4.49
C VAL A 48 2.63 0.00 -4.30
N TYR A 49 3.06 -1.12 -3.74
CA TYR A 49 4.48 -1.42 -3.57
C TYR A 49 5.12 -1.81 -4.91
N ILE A 50 6.25 -1.19 -5.24
CA ILE A 50 7.03 -1.49 -6.45
C ILE A 50 8.11 -2.51 -6.11
N CYS A 51 7.83 -3.79 -6.36
CA CYS A 51 8.76 -4.89 -6.20
C CYS A 51 9.54 -5.08 -7.53
N ALA A 52 10.81 -4.67 -7.55
CA ALA A 52 11.66 -4.68 -8.73
C ALA A 52 13.12 -5.02 -8.37
N PRO A 53 13.98 -5.49 -9.29
CA PRO A 53 15.39 -5.71 -8.99
C PRO A 53 16.12 -4.38 -8.74
N LEU A 54 17.02 -4.36 -7.72
CA LEU A 54 17.91 -3.22 -7.44
C LEU A 54 19.36 -3.54 -7.77
N ARG A 55 19.82 -4.74 -7.40
CA ARG A 55 21.24 -5.14 -7.54
C ARG A 55 21.61 -5.41 -9.00
N GLY A 56 22.89 -5.25 -9.31
CA GLY A 56 23.46 -5.34 -10.65
C GLY A 56 23.73 -3.94 -11.19
N ASP A 57 23.08 -3.54 -12.27
CA ASP A 57 23.14 -2.18 -12.81
C ASP A 57 22.18 -1.27 -12.01
N VAL A 58 22.69 -0.74 -10.88
CA VAL A 58 21.87 -0.01 -9.88
C VAL A 58 21.22 1.22 -10.52
N GLU A 59 21.95 2.00 -11.32
CA GLU A 59 21.42 3.23 -11.94
C GLU A 59 20.26 2.91 -12.88
N LYS A 60 20.44 1.89 -13.71
CA LYS A 60 19.42 1.43 -14.65
C LYS A 60 18.19 0.85 -13.93
N ASN A 61 18.42 0.12 -12.85
CA ASN A 61 17.34 -0.45 -12.06
C ASN A 61 16.54 0.64 -11.29
N ILE A 62 17.20 1.69 -10.80
CA ILE A 62 16.55 2.86 -10.22
C ILE A 62 15.70 3.59 -11.28
N GLU A 63 16.21 3.79 -12.47
CA GLU A 63 15.46 4.44 -13.55
C GLU A 63 14.25 3.59 -13.99
N PHE A 64 14.44 2.28 -14.10
CA PHE A 64 13.34 1.33 -14.35
C PHE A 64 12.26 1.42 -13.26
N ALA A 65 12.66 1.38 -11.99
CA ALA A 65 11.74 1.50 -10.88
C ALA A 65 11.01 2.86 -10.86
N ARG A 66 11.70 3.95 -11.25
CA ARG A 66 11.11 5.28 -11.40
C ARG A 66 10.00 5.29 -12.45
N GLN A 67 10.25 4.68 -13.62
CA GLN A 67 9.24 4.57 -14.67
C GLN A 67 8.02 3.79 -14.19
N LYS A 68 8.22 2.69 -13.46
CA LYS A 68 7.12 1.90 -12.90
C LYS A 68 6.33 2.65 -11.82
N ALA A 69 7.01 3.43 -11.00
CA ALA A 69 6.35 4.32 -10.03
C ALA A 69 5.50 5.41 -10.75
N GLN A 70 6.00 5.97 -11.85
CA GLN A 70 5.23 6.91 -12.65
C GLN A 70 3.98 6.28 -13.29
N GLU A 71 4.07 5.04 -13.77
CA GLU A 71 2.91 4.29 -14.29
C GLU A 71 1.82 4.13 -13.22
N VAL A 72 2.21 3.75 -11.99
CA VAL A 72 1.29 3.64 -10.86
C VAL A 72 0.65 4.98 -10.52
N PHE A 73 1.44 6.04 -10.43
CA PHE A 73 0.94 7.39 -10.16
C PHE A 73 -0.04 7.88 -11.23
N GLN A 74 0.28 7.68 -12.51
CA GLN A 74 -0.61 8.04 -13.62
C GLN A 74 -1.91 7.23 -13.64
N ALA A 75 -1.89 6.03 -13.06
CA ALA A 75 -3.08 5.21 -12.86
C ALA A 75 -3.92 5.63 -11.63
N GLY A 76 -3.49 6.65 -10.87
CA GLY A 76 -4.17 7.14 -9.67
C GLY A 76 -3.80 6.42 -8.38
N GLY A 77 -2.78 5.54 -8.41
CA GLY A 77 -2.24 4.89 -7.22
C GLY A 77 -1.16 5.73 -6.53
N ILE A 78 -0.84 5.37 -5.30
CA ILE A 78 0.27 5.94 -4.52
C ILE A 78 1.46 4.98 -4.65
N PRO A 79 2.51 5.30 -5.42
CA PRO A 79 3.65 4.40 -5.58
C PRO A 79 4.52 4.40 -4.32
N VAL A 80 4.73 3.22 -3.74
CA VAL A 80 5.70 2.98 -2.66
C VAL A 80 6.89 2.26 -3.28
N CYS A 81 8.00 2.98 -3.50
CA CYS A 81 9.15 2.49 -4.22
C CYS A 81 10.43 2.61 -3.37
N PRO A 82 10.86 1.54 -2.68
CA PRO A 82 12.08 1.54 -1.86
C PRO A 82 13.34 1.95 -2.63
N HIS A 83 13.41 1.61 -3.92
CA HIS A 83 14.52 1.95 -4.81
C HIS A 83 14.69 3.47 -5.02
N LEU A 84 13.66 4.25 -4.78
CA LEU A 84 13.69 5.71 -4.84
C LEU A 84 13.79 6.35 -3.46
N MET A 85 13.40 5.62 -2.41
CA MET A 85 13.33 6.14 -1.05
C MET A 85 14.64 5.99 -0.29
N PHE A 86 15.27 4.82 -0.37
CA PHE A 86 16.42 4.49 0.48
C PHE A 86 17.79 4.90 -0.08
N PRO A 87 18.12 4.76 -1.37
CA PRO A 87 19.45 5.09 -1.88
C PRO A 87 19.93 6.53 -1.58
N PRO A 88 19.05 7.55 -1.50
CA PRO A 88 19.47 8.90 -1.12
C PRO A 88 19.88 9.05 0.35
N VAL A 89 19.50 8.11 1.22
CA VAL A 89 19.64 8.23 2.70
C VAL A 89 20.38 7.05 3.33
N ALA A 90 20.66 5.98 2.60
CA ALA A 90 21.32 4.78 3.08
C ALA A 90 22.35 4.26 2.06
N ASP A 91 23.50 3.84 2.55
CA ASP A 91 24.50 3.14 1.74
C ASP A 91 24.17 1.63 1.71
N VAL A 92 23.64 1.18 0.59
CA VAL A 92 23.29 -0.25 0.38
C VAL A 92 24.52 -1.17 0.22
N ASN A 93 25.76 -0.60 0.18
CA ASN A 93 26.99 -1.38 0.23
C ASN A 93 27.47 -1.64 1.66
N ASP A 94 26.95 -0.89 2.64
CA ASP A 94 27.14 -1.17 4.06
C ASP A 94 26.18 -2.30 4.48
N PRO A 95 26.67 -3.46 4.94
CA PRO A 95 25.82 -4.61 5.29
C PRO A 95 24.78 -4.30 6.37
N ALA A 96 25.08 -3.42 7.32
CA ALA A 96 24.17 -3.06 8.39
C ALA A 96 23.01 -2.18 7.87
N GLN A 97 23.34 -1.25 6.98
CA GLN A 97 22.32 -0.40 6.35
C GLN A 97 21.49 -1.17 5.32
N ASP A 98 22.10 -2.06 4.53
CA ASP A 98 21.37 -2.95 3.61
C ASP A 98 20.37 -3.83 4.37
N GLU A 99 20.76 -4.41 5.50
CA GLU A 99 19.84 -5.20 6.34
C GLU A 99 18.70 -4.35 6.92
N ALA A 100 18.98 -3.12 7.35
CA ALA A 100 17.97 -2.19 7.83
C ALA A 100 16.99 -1.82 6.71
N VAL A 101 17.47 -1.51 5.51
CA VAL A 101 16.65 -1.21 4.33
C VAL A 101 15.75 -2.38 3.97
N ARG A 102 16.27 -3.63 4.01
CA ARG A 102 15.44 -4.82 3.76
C ARG A 102 14.29 -4.95 4.77
N LYS A 103 14.58 -4.78 6.07
CA LYS A 103 13.55 -4.83 7.11
C LYS A 103 12.49 -3.74 6.93
N MET A 104 12.91 -2.52 6.62
CA MET A 104 12.00 -1.41 6.34
C MET A 104 11.17 -1.67 5.07
N GLY A 105 11.77 -2.25 4.03
CA GLY A 105 11.06 -2.65 2.81
C GLY A 105 9.91 -3.62 3.10
N LEU A 106 10.14 -4.62 3.96
CA LEU A 106 9.09 -5.57 4.35
C LEU A 106 7.95 -4.91 5.13
N LEU A 107 8.24 -3.90 5.97
CA LEU A 107 7.20 -3.11 6.66
C LEU A 107 6.40 -2.26 5.67
N LEU A 108 7.04 -1.71 4.65
CA LEU A 108 6.36 -0.97 3.59
C LEU A 108 5.45 -1.88 2.77
N VAL A 109 5.85 -3.13 2.48
CA VAL A 109 4.97 -4.13 1.86
C VAL A 109 3.69 -4.29 2.67
N GLU A 110 3.79 -4.49 3.99
CA GLU A 110 2.63 -4.66 4.88
C GLU A 110 1.70 -3.46 4.91
N SER A 111 2.21 -2.28 4.60
CA SER A 111 1.43 -1.03 4.59
C SER A 111 0.70 -0.80 3.26
N CYS A 112 0.95 -1.62 2.24
CA CYS A 112 0.38 -1.45 0.90
C CYS A 112 -0.83 -2.35 0.67
N GLN A 113 -1.74 -1.93 -0.20
CA GLN A 113 -2.90 -2.70 -0.63
C GLN A 113 -2.56 -3.65 -1.77
N GLN A 114 -1.52 -3.32 -2.55
CA GLN A 114 -1.06 -4.11 -3.68
C GLN A 114 0.46 -4.16 -3.74
N VAL A 115 0.99 -5.26 -4.27
CA VAL A 115 2.40 -5.42 -4.64
C VAL A 115 2.48 -5.67 -6.13
N HIS A 116 3.13 -4.76 -6.84
CA HIS A 116 3.38 -4.92 -8.27
C HIS A 116 4.79 -5.44 -8.50
N VAL A 117 4.86 -6.63 -9.09
CA VAL A 117 6.13 -7.33 -9.38
C VAL A 117 6.57 -7.06 -10.79
N TYR A 118 7.82 -6.60 -10.95
CA TYR A 118 8.40 -6.21 -12.21
C TYR A 118 9.74 -6.90 -12.48
N GLY A 119 10.03 -7.09 -13.76
CA GLY A 119 11.27 -7.69 -14.24
C GLY A 119 11.15 -9.19 -14.48
N SER A 120 12.06 -9.71 -15.31
CA SER A 120 12.07 -11.11 -15.72
C SER A 120 12.75 -12.05 -14.72
N THR A 121 13.53 -11.51 -13.79
CA THR A 121 14.29 -12.26 -12.79
C THR A 121 13.89 -11.84 -11.39
N ILE A 122 13.43 -12.80 -10.61
CA ILE A 122 13.08 -12.57 -9.19
C ILE A 122 14.34 -12.72 -8.34
N THR A 123 14.80 -11.64 -7.75
CA THR A 123 15.95 -11.63 -6.83
C THR A 123 15.56 -12.19 -5.46
N GLU A 124 16.55 -12.45 -4.59
CA GLU A 124 16.31 -12.90 -3.22
C GLU A 124 15.48 -11.89 -2.41
N GLY A 125 15.81 -10.59 -2.52
CA GLY A 125 15.05 -9.52 -1.87
C GLY A 125 13.60 -9.50 -2.35
N MET A 126 13.36 -9.59 -3.66
CA MET A 126 12.02 -9.66 -4.22
C MET A 126 11.25 -10.88 -3.73
N ARG A 127 11.91 -12.05 -3.56
CA ARG A 127 11.24 -13.25 -3.00
C ARG A 127 10.75 -12.99 -1.58
N ALA A 128 11.56 -12.35 -0.75
CA ALA A 128 11.17 -12.01 0.62
C ALA A 128 9.98 -11.05 0.65
N GLU A 129 9.95 -10.05 -0.24
CA GLU A 129 8.84 -9.10 -0.38
C GLU A 129 7.56 -9.79 -0.86
N ILE A 130 7.66 -10.64 -1.89
CA ILE A 130 6.54 -11.42 -2.42
C ILE A 130 6.00 -12.37 -1.34
N GLN A 131 6.88 -13.09 -0.64
CA GLN A 131 6.47 -13.98 0.45
C GLN A 131 5.75 -13.20 1.55
N ARG A 132 6.26 -12.04 1.94
CA ARG A 132 5.61 -11.19 2.93
C ARG A 132 4.22 -10.75 2.49
N ALA A 133 4.06 -10.38 1.22
CA ALA A 133 2.77 -10.03 0.66
C ALA A 133 1.78 -11.22 0.69
N GLN A 134 2.24 -12.43 0.35
CA GLN A 134 1.45 -13.65 0.42
C GLN A 134 1.00 -13.97 1.85
N ASP A 135 1.94 -13.90 2.82
CA ASP A 135 1.66 -14.17 4.24
C ASP A 135 0.62 -13.18 4.82
N ARG A 136 0.56 -11.98 4.27
CA ARG A 136 -0.40 -10.93 4.69
C ARG A 136 -1.67 -10.87 3.84
N GLY A 137 -1.81 -11.73 2.83
CA GLY A 137 -2.96 -11.73 1.93
C GLY A 137 -3.06 -10.47 1.06
N ILE A 138 -1.92 -9.78 0.82
CA ILE A 138 -1.86 -8.58 -0.02
C ILE A 138 -1.93 -9.00 -1.49
N HIS A 139 -2.71 -8.28 -2.28
CA HIS A 139 -2.89 -8.58 -3.70
C HIS A 139 -1.59 -8.36 -4.50
N ILE A 140 -1.12 -9.42 -5.17
CA ILE A 140 0.10 -9.39 -5.99
C ILE A 140 -0.30 -9.34 -7.47
N VAL A 141 0.26 -8.36 -8.19
CA VAL A 141 0.04 -8.18 -9.62
C VAL A 141 1.38 -8.34 -10.35
N SER A 142 1.47 -9.33 -11.24
CA SER A 142 2.64 -9.50 -12.10
C SER A 142 2.56 -8.59 -13.34
N GLU A 143 3.71 -8.24 -13.93
CA GLU A 143 3.76 -7.42 -15.15
C GLU A 143 3.02 -8.09 -16.32
N GLN A 144 2.96 -9.42 -16.34
CA GLN A 144 2.30 -10.21 -17.38
C GLN A 144 0.77 -10.17 -17.28
N GLU A 145 0.22 -9.89 -16.10
CA GLU A 145 -1.22 -9.88 -15.84
C GLU A 145 -1.85 -8.49 -16.03
N ARG A 146 -1.04 -7.47 -16.35
CA ARG A 146 -1.56 -6.12 -16.56
C ARG A 146 -2.20 -5.98 -17.92
N PRO A 147 -3.42 -5.46 -18.02
CA PRO A 147 -3.97 -5.06 -19.29
C PRO A 147 -3.06 -3.97 -19.89
N GLN A 148 -2.48 -4.24 -21.06
CA GLN A 148 -1.71 -3.25 -21.81
C GLN A 148 -2.63 -2.05 -22.06
N ARG A 149 -2.41 -0.95 -21.34
CA ARG A 149 -3.12 0.29 -21.60
C ARG A 149 -2.76 0.74 -23.01
N ALA A 150 -3.76 0.81 -23.88
CA ALA A 150 -3.60 1.35 -25.23
C ALA A 150 -2.84 2.67 -25.14
N GLN A 151 -1.70 2.76 -25.83
CA GLN A 151 -0.92 3.99 -25.92
C GLN A 151 -1.84 5.10 -26.42
N PRO A 152 -1.83 6.30 -25.80
CA PRO A 152 -2.61 7.41 -26.31
C PRO A 152 -2.21 7.68 -27.75
N ARG A 153 -3.16 7.54 -28.68
CA ARG A 153 -2.97 7.88 -30.09
C ARG A 153 -2.42 9.30 -30.15
N LYS A 154 -1.18 9.45 -30.63
CA LYS A 154 -0.63 10.76 -30.94
C LYS A 154 -1.62 11.46 -31.90
N ARG A 155 -2.28 12.51 -31.43
CA ARG A 155 -3.08 13.39 -32.28
C ARG A 155 -2.10 13.97 -33.30
N SER A 156 -2.21 13.56 -34.57
CA SER A 156 -1.58 14.21 -35.68
C SER A 156 -2.17 15.62 -35.79
N VAL A 157 -1.35 16.61 -35.44
CA VAL A 157 -1.67 18.01 -35.72
C VAL A 157 -1.58 18.17 -37.24
N GLN A 158 -2.71 18.18 -37.92
CA GLN A 158 -2.77 18.62 -39.29
C GLN A 158 -2.44 20.12 -39.32
N LYS A 159 -1.25 20.43 -39.83
CA LYS A 159 -0.89 21.79 -40.25
C LYS A 159 -1.81 22.16 -41.41
N GLY A 160 -2.80 22.98 -41.16
CA GLY A 160 -3.59 23.60 -42.20
C GLY A 160 -2.72 24.58 -42.98
N SER A 161 -2.41 24.23 -44.21
CA SER A 161 -1.86 25.17 -45.20
C SER A 161 -2.96 26.16 -45.55
N ARG A 162 -2.79 27.40 -45.11
CA ARG A 162 -3.49 28.53 -45.73
C ARG A 162 -2.64 29.00 -46.88
N GLU A 163 -3.05 28.65 -48.08
CA GLU A 163 -2.65 29.36 -49.28
C GLU A 163 -3.52 30.60 -49.47
N ARG A 164 -2.84 31.66 -49.84
CA ARG A 164 -3.43 32.85 -50.46
C ARG A 164 -3.19 32.79 -51.94
#